data_a7805c2c0b554559430c956f877f9a8d
#
_entry.id   a7805c2c0b554559430c956f877f9a8d
#
_cell.length_a   1.000
_cell.length_b   1.000
_cell.length_c   1.000
_cell.angle_alpha   90.00
_cell.angle_beta   90.00
_cell.angle_gamma   90.00
#
_symmetry.space_group_name_H-M   'P 1'
#
loop_
_entity.id
_entity.type
_entity.pdbx_description
1 polymer ?
#
loop_
_entity_poly.entity_id
_entity_poly.type
_entity_poly.pdbx_seq_one_letter_code
_entity_poly.pdbx_strand_id
1 'polypeptide(L)'
;MLVASCSPRRIRPSDGGARRAALPNSVVNSKSICLHGGMAKFRPLLAEFIGTFALIFVGIGAMKTAGDNIVAVALAHGLTIAAFVSATLHISGGQLNPAVTFGLLCGGHITWPSAFRYWIAQLLGGIAAALICLSLFGRGVVIAGTPQLAINLTAAQGILVEGILTFFLVFVVHGTAVDPRGRGLAGFAIGATITLDILFGGPLTGAAMNPARVFGPAVAANFWHDHYVYWVGPFVGGALGGFVYRIFIERKPMTVTE
;
A
#
# COMPACT_ATOMS: atom_id res chain seq x y z
N MET A 1 -23.85 -22.49 1.00
CA MET A 1 -25.10 -21.97 1.52
C MET A 1 -25.20 -22.37 2.99
N LEU A 2 -24.68 -21.55 3.88
CA LEU A 2 -24.73 -21.75 5.33
C LEU A 2 -25.10 -20.40 5.95
N VAL A 3 -26.35 -20.31 6.37
CA VAL A 3 -26.92 -19.15 7.06
C VAL A 3 -26.49 -19.25 8.52
N ALA A 4 -25.57 -18.38 8.96
CA ALA A 4 -25.22 -18.25 10.36
C ALA A 4 -26.34 -17.50 11.09
N SER A 5 -27.06 -18.22 11.96
CA SER A 5 -28.05 -17.71 12.88
C SER A 5 -27.39 -16.78 13.90
N CYS A 6 -27.77 -15.51 13.89
CA CYS A 6 -27.36 -14.53 14.90
C CYS A 6 -28.39 -14.56 16.03
N SER A 7 -28.04 -15.21 17.15
CA SER A 7 -28.88 -15.27 18.35
C SER A 7 -28.60 -14.04 19.25
N PRO A 8 -29.59 -13.31 19.77
CA PRO A 8 -29.37 -12.15 20.62
C PRO A 8 -28.98 -12.58 22.04
N ARG A 9 -27.83 -12.09 22.54
CA ARG A 9 -27.46 -12.20 23.96
C ARG A 9 -28.42 -11.38 24.83
N ARG A 10 -29.09 -12.01 25.75
CA ARG A 10 -29.82 -11.34 26.86
C ARG A 10 -28.82 -10.77 27.88
N ILE A 11 -28.87 -9.48 28.08
CA ILE A 11 -28.19 -8.80 29.16
C ILE A 11 -29.17 -8.80 30.37
N ARG A 12 -28.73 -9.36 31.49
CA ARG A 12 -29.49 -9.28 32.75
C ARG A 12 -29.34 -7.88 33.36
N PRO A 13 -30.41 -7.27 33.88
CA PRO A 13 -30.30 -6.03 34.63
C PRO A 13 -29.76 -6.31 36.06
N SER A 14 -28.79 -5.52 36.52
CA SER A 14 -28.42 -5.43 37.93
C SER A 14 -29.28 -4.37 38.62
N ASP A 15 -29.88 -4.74 39.74
CA ASP A 15 -30.69 -3.87 40.60
C ASP A 15 -29.85 -2.74 41.20
N GLY A 16 -30.32 -1.51 41.03
CA GLY A 16 -29.76 -0.32 41.68
C GLY A 16 -30.57 0.93 41.30
N GLY A 17 -31.51 1.31 42.16
CA GLY A 17 -32.51 2.33 41.92
C GLY A 17 -31.95 3.75 41.70
N ALA A 18 -32.34 4.36 40.59
CA ALA A 18 -32.51 5.81 40.45
C ALA A 18 -33.42 6.05 39.22
N ARG A 19 -34.54 6.73 39.47
CA ARG A 19 -35.49 7.13 38.44
C ARG A 19 -34.80 8.06 37.44
N ARG A 20 -34.53 7.56 36.23
CA ARG A 20 -34.19 8.37 35.06
C ARG A 20 -35.29 8.24 34.03
N ALA A 21 -35.70 9.41 33.50
CA ALA A 21 -36.70 9.56 32.45
C ALA A 21 -36.43 8.61 31.28
N ALA A 22 -37.45 7.85 30.90
CA ALA A 22 -37.39 6.95 29.75
C ALA A 22 -37.21 7.78 28.44
N LEU A 23 -36.05 7.68 27.81
CA LEU A 23 -35.88 8.10 26.44
C LEU A 23 -36.58 7.08 25.54
N PRO A 24 -37.22 7.50 24.43
CA PRO A 24 -37.96 6.60 23.57
C PRO A 24 -36.97 5.55 22.94
N ASN A 25 -37.36 4.28 23.00
CA ASN A 25 -36.69 3.18 22.33
C ASN A 25 -36.57 3.49 20.83
N SER A 26 -35.43 4.02 20.42
CA SER A 26 -35.09 4.02 19.02
C SER A 26 -34.86 2.56 18.61
N VAL A 27 -35.80 2.01 17.84
CA VAL A 27 -35.65 0.71 17.16
C VAL A 27 -34.47 0.86 16.22
N VAL A 28 -33.28 0.47 16.68
CA VAL A 28 -32.11 0.40 15.82
C VAL A 28 -32.38 -0.68 14.78
N ASN A 29 -32.65 -0.24 13.56
CA ASN A 29 -33.01 -1.10 12.44
C ASN A 29 -31.86 -2.08 12.19
N SER A 30 -32.11 -3.39 12.40
CA SER A 30 -31.11 -4.45 12.22
C SER A 30 -30.48 -4.47 10.82
N LYS A 31 -31.20 -3.95 9.81
CA LYS A 31 -30.66 -3.76 8.44
C LYS A 31 -29.54 -2.72 8.39
N SER A 32 -29.60 -1.66 9.21
CA SER A 32 -28.54 -0.66 9.29
C SER A 32 -27.25 -1.23 9.87
N ILE A 33 -27.34 -2.12 10.86
CA ILE A 33 -26.17 -2.77 11.48
C ILE A 33 -25.46 -3.71 10.47
N CYS A 34 -26.21 -4.46 9.66
CA CYS A 34 -25.63 -5.35 8.63
C CYS A 34 -24.99 -4.57 7.48
N LEU A 35 -25.55 -3.45 7.06
CA LEU A 35 -24.98 -2.57 6.04
C LEU A 35 -23.64 -1.95 6.52
N HIS A 36 -23.56 -1.51 7.78
CA HIS A 36 -22.32 -0.98 8.35
C HIS A 36 -21.22 -2.03 8.47
N GLY A 37 -21.55 -3.28 8.77
CA GLY A 37 -20.59 -4.40 8.83
C GLY A 37 -19.98 -4.75 7.46
N GLY A 38 -20.77 -4.67 6.39
CA GLY A 38 -20.29 -4.86 5.02
C GLY A 38 -19.36 -3.73 4.55
N MET A 39 -19.77 -2.49 4.79
CA MET A 39 -18.99 -1.30 4.41
C MET A 39 -17.67 -1.19 5.19
N ALA A 40 -17.64 -1.60 6.46
CA ALA A 40 -16.43 -1.59 7.28
C ALA A 40 -15.32 -2.49 6.68
N LYS A 41 -15.68 -3.62 6.07
CA LYS A 41 -14.73 -4.54 5.40
C LYS A 41 -14.24 -3.99 4.05
N PHE A 42 -15.00 -3.12 3.40
CA PHE A 42 -14.67 -2.55 2.09
C PHE A 42 -13.76 -1.32 2.20
N ARG A 43 -13.84 -0.55 3.29
CA ARG A 43 -13.07 0.68 3.50
C ARG A 43 -11.56 0.51 3.29
N PRO A 44 -10.89 -0.52 3.85
CA PRO A 44 -9.45 -0.70 3.63
C PRO A 44 -9.11 -0.97 2.16
N LEU A 45 -9.94 -1.74 1.45
CA LEU A 45 -9.71 -2.04 0.03
C LEU A 45 -9.85 -0.81 -0.84
N LEU A 46 -10.83 0.05 -0.54
CA LEU A 46 -11.00 1.31 -1.24
C LEU A 46 -9.83 2.26 -0.99
N ALA A 47 -9.30 2.30 0.25
CA ALA A 47 -8.13 3.10 0.58
C ALA A 47 -6.88 2.63 -0.19
N GLU A 48 -6.63 1.32 -0.27
CA GLU A 48 -5.54 0.73 -1.05
C GLU A 48 -5.69 1.03 -2.56
N PHE A 49 -6.90 0.88 -3.10
CA PHE A 49 -7.21 1.21 -4.49
C PHE A 49 -6.93 2.68 -4.80
N ILE A 50 -7.48 3.62 -4.00
CA ILE A 50 -7.34 5.06 -4.23
C ILE A 50 -5.88 5.49 -4.11
N GLY A 51 -5.16 5.04 -3.09
CA GLY A 51 -3.77 5.42 -2.89
C GLY A 51 -2.85 4.88 -3.99
N THR A 52 -3.06 3.64 -4.43
CA THR A 52 -2.31 3.08 -5.56
C THR A 52 -2.68 3.77 -6.88
N PHE A 53 -3.97 4.05 -7.09
CA PHE A 53 -4.42 4.86 -8.22
C PHE A 53 -3.71 6.21 -8.26
N ALA A 54 -3.67 6.94 -7.14
CA ALA A 54 -3.03 8.24 -7.07
C ALA A 54 -1.53 8.17 -7.40
N LEU A 55 -0.83 7.17 -6.87
CA LEU A 55 0.60 6.97 -7.15
C LEU A 55 0.87 6.83 -8.66
N ILE A 56 0.12 5.97 -9.34
CA ILE A 56 0.34 5.70 -10.77
C ILE A 56 -0.12 6.88 -11.64
N PHE A 57 -1.26 7.48 -11.32
CA PHE A 57 -1.79 8.63 -12.05
C PHE A 57 -0.85 9.84 -11.97
N VAL A 58 -0.43 10.23 -10.75
CA VAL A 58 0.49 11.34 -10.55
C VAL A 58 1.88 10.99 -11.11
N GLY A 59 2.34 9.75 -10.94
CA GLY A 59 3.64 9.31 -11.43
C GLY A 59 3.77 9.41 -12.94
N ILE A 60 2.83 8.87 -13.70
CA ILE A 60 2.81 8.97 -15.17
C ILE A 60 2.64 10.44 -15.60
N GLY A 61 1.75 11.18 -14.93
CA GLY A 61 1.54 12.60 -15.19
C GLY A 61 2.82 13.41 -14.98
N ALA A 62 3.56 13.20 -13.91
CA ALA A 62 4.82 13.87 -13.62
C ALA A 62 5.89 13.56 -14.67
N MET A 63 6.01 12.31 -15.10
CA MET A 63 6.95 11.96 -16.18
C MET A 63 6.60 12.65 -17.50
N LYS A 64 5.31 12.84 -17.79
CA LYS A 64 4.86 13.60 -18.95
C LYS A 64 5.17 15.10 -18.84
N THR A 65 4.98 15.70 -17.67
CA THR A 65 5.04 17.17 -17.49
C THR A 65 6.42 17.68 -17.09
N ALA A 66 7.20 16.87 -16.36
CA ALA A 66 8.54 17.22 -15.89
C ALA A 66 9.66 16.83 -16.88
N GLY A 67 9.36 16.01 -17.91
CA GLY A 67 10.36 15.52 -18.85
C GLY A 67 11.49 14.77 -18.15
N ASP A 68 12.74 15.08 -18.48
CA ASP A 68 13.93 14.43 -17.92
C ASP A 68 14.32 14.93 -16.52
N ASN A 69 13.50 15.78 -15.90
CA ASN A 69 13.78 16.29 -14.55
C ASN A 69 13.47 15.21 -13.49
N ILE A 70 14.48 14.37 -13.21
CA ILE A 70 14.36 13.28 -12.23
C ILE A 70 13.97 13.76 -10.83
N VAL A 71 14.39 14.97 -10.42
CA VAL A 71 14.05 15.54 -9.10
C VAL A 71 12.56 15.80 -9.01
N ALA A 72 11.98 16.42 -10.05
CA ALA A 72 10.54 16.69 -10.08
C ALA A 72 9.74 15.38 -10.07
N VAL A 73 10.16 14.38 -10.85
CA VAL A 73 9.51 13.04 -10.88
C VAL A 73 9.62 12.34 -9.53
N ALA A 74 10.80 12.35 -8.92
CA ALA A 74 11.02 11.75 -7.60
C ALA A 74 10.17 12.40 -6.50
N LEU A 75 10.11 13.73 -6.48
CA LEU A 75 9.27 14.48 -5.55
C LEU A 75 7.79 14.22 -5.76
N ALA A 76 7.32 14.16 -7.02
CA ALA A 76 5.91 13.87 -7.32
C ALA A 76 5.49 12.49 -6.77
N HIS A 77 6.30 11.47 -6.97
CA HIS A 77 6.02 10.13 -6.43
C HIS A 77 6.10 10.13 -4.90
N GLY A 78 7.18 10.66 -4.32
CA GLY A 78 7.39 10.66 -2.88
C GLY A 78 6.33 11.46 -2.13
N LEU A 79 5.97 12.66 -2.60
CA LEU A 79 4.91 13.47 -1.99
C LEU A 79 3.53 12.84 -2.14
N THR A 80 3.26 12.16 -3.26
CA THR A 80 2.02 11.39 -3.41
C THR A 80 1.95 10.28 -2.36
N ILE A 81 3.01 9.50 -2.19
CA ILE A 81 3.06 8.48 -1.15
C ILE A 81 2.95 9.11 0.25
N ALA A 82 3.66 10.19 0.52
CA ALA A 82 3.56 10.87 1.81
C ALA A 82 2.12 11.28 2.15
N ALA A 83 1.41 11.88 1.20
CA ALA A 83 0.03 12.31 1.36
C ALA A 83 -0.93 11.13 1.54
N PHE A 84 -0.89 10.14 0.63
CA PHE A 84 -1.86 9.05 0.65
C PHE A 84 -1.61 8.01 1.75
N VAL A 85 -0.36 7.75 2.12
CA VAL A 85 -0.06 6.95 3.33
C VAL A 85 -0.59 7.67 4.56
N SER A 86 -0.34 8.97 4.73
CA SER A 86 -0.88 9.73 5.87
C SER A 86 -2.40 9.69 5.94
N ALA A 87 -3.08 9.76 4.77
CA ALA A 87 -4.54 9.73 4.69
C ALA A 87 -5.15 8.33 4.92
N THR A 88 -4.41 7.25 4.67
CA THR A 88 -4.94 5.87 4.68
C THR A 88 -4.33 4.96 5.75
N LEU A 89 -3.28 5.40 6.44
CA LEU A 89 -2.59 4.64 7.48
C LEU A 89 -3.55 4.10 8.54
N HIS A 90 -4.46 4.93 9.03
CA HIS A 90 -5.45 4.58 10.04
C HIS A 90 -6.65 3.77 9.50
N ILE A 91 -6.74 3.54 8.18
CA ILE A 91 -7.84 2.82 7.52
C ILE A 91 -7.38 1.42 7.09
N SER A 92 -6.30 1.34 6.31
CA SER A 92 -5.78 0.10 5.73
C SER A 92 -4.35 -0.23 6.16
N GLY A 93 -3.67 0.71 6.79
CA GLY A 93 -2.22 0.69 6.98
C GLY A 93 -1.47 1.40 5.86
N GLY A 94 -2.16 1.93 4.83
CA GLY A 94 -1.57 2.73 3.76
C GLY A 94 -0.45 2.00 3.00
N GLN A 95 -0.67 0.74 2.62
CA GLN A 95 0.37 -0.09 2.01
C GLN A 95 0.62 0.27 0.55
N LEU A 96 -0.45 0.44 -0.23
CA LEU A 96 -0.47 0.96 -1.62
C LEU A 96 0.50 0.25 -2.59
N ASN A 97 1.00 -0.93 -2.21
CA ASN A 97 2.10 -1.60 -2.86
C ASN A 97 2.10 -3.11 -2.52
N PRO A 98 2.02 -4.02 -3.50
CA PRO A 98 2.08 -5.46 -3.25
C PRO A 98 3.35 -5.92 -2.53
N ALA A 99 4.50 -5.33 -2.79
CA ALA A 99 5.76 -5.71 -2.15
C ALA A 99 5.83 -5.24 -0.68
N VAL A 100 5.29 -4.05 -0.37
CA VAL A 100 5.12 -3.59 1.02
C VAL A 100 4.16 -4.51 1.77
N THR A 101 3.02 -4.85 1.15
CA THR A 101 2.06 -5.81 1.72
C THR A 101 2.73 -7.16 2.01
N PHE A 102 3.57 -7.65 1.10
CA PHE A 102 4.31 -8.88 1.28
C PHE A 102 5.36 -8.77 2.40
N GLY A 103 6.06 -7.65 2.48
CA GLY A 103 7.00 -7.39 3.58
C GLY A 103 6.31 -7.38 4.95
N LEU A 104 5.13 -6.75 5.05
CA LEU A 104 4.31 -6.79 6.27
C LEU A 104 3.79 -8.20 6.59
N LEU A 105 3.50 -9.00 5.57
CA LEU A 105 3.13 -10.40 5.73
C LEU A 105 4.30 -11.22 6.30
N CYS A 106 5.50 -11.08 5.76
CA CYS A 106 6.73 -11.70 6.26
C CYS A 106 7.09 -11.20 7.67
N GLY A 107 6.82 -9.93 7.96
CA GLY A 107 6.91 -9.34 9.29
C GLY A 107 5.85 -9.84 10.29
N GLY A 108 4.79 -10.51 9.82
CA GLY A 108 3.71 -11.04 10.66
C GLY A 108 2.66 -10.01 11.06
N HIS A 109 2.56 -8.88 10.36
CA HIS A 109 1.66 -7.77 10.66
C HIS A 109 0.36 -7.78 9.85
N ILE A 110 0.25 -8.66 8.86
CA ILE A 110 -0.98 -8.87 8.07
C ILE A 110 -1.18 -10.36 7.80
N THR A 111 -2.42 -10.79 7.61
CA THR A 111 -2.76 -12.19 7.28
C THR A 111 -2.79 -12.42 5.77
N TRP A 112 -2.54 -13.66 5.31
CA TRP A 112 -2.62 -14.06 3.91
C TRP A 112 -3.93 -13.64 3.21
N PRO A 113 -5.13 -13.87 3.79
CA PRO A 113 -6.37 -13.46 3.13
C PRO A 113 -6.50 -11.93 3.00
N SER A 114 -5.92 -11.17 3.92
CA SER A 114 -5.92 -9.70 3.83
C SER A 114 -4.92 -9.20 2.80
N ALA A 115 -3.72 -9.78 2.76
CA ALA A 115 -2.70 -9.46 1.78
C ALA A 115 -3.21 -9.69 0.34
N PHE A 116 -3.84 -10.84 0.10
CA PHE A 116 -4.40 -11.14 -1.23
C PHE A 116 -5.49 -10.15 -1.66
N ARG A 117 -6.38 -9.76 -0.73
CA ARG A 117 -7.40 -8.74 -1.03
C ARG A 117 -6.79 -7.36 -1.33
N TYR A 118 -5.72 -6.99 -0.61
CA TYR A 118 -5.00 -5.75 -0.84
C TYR A 118 -4.30 -5.75 -2.19
N TRP A 119 -3.63 -6.84 -2.57
CA TRP A 119 -3.02 -6.98 -3.89
C TRP A 119 -4.03 -6.76 -5.02
N ILE A 120 -5.22 -7.36 -4.93
CA ILE A 120 -6.27 -7.13 -5.93
C ILE A 120 -6.65 -5.64 -5.99
N ALA A 121 -6.89 -5.00 -4.86
CA ALA A 121 -7.28 -3.59 -4.81
C ALA A 121 -6.18 -2.68 -5.39
N GLN A 122 -4.92 -2.93 -5.04
CA GLN A 122 -3.74 -2.21 -5.51
C GLN A 122 -3.56 -2.37 -7.03
N LEU A 123 -3.62 -3.60 -7.54
CA LEU A 123 -3.48 -3.87 -8.98
C LEU A 123 -4.61 -3.19 -9.78
N LEU A 124 -5.85 -3.28 -9.31
CA LEU A 124 -6.98 -2.61 -9.96
C LEU A 124 -6.85 -1.08 -9.91
N GLY A 125 -6.37 -0.51 -8.82
CA GLY A 125 -6.08 0.93 -8.72
C GLY A 125 -5.03 1.37 -9.74
N GLY A 126 -3.96 0.59 -9.89
CA GLY A 126 -2.91 0.84 -10.88
C GLY A 126 -3.42 0.76 -12.31
N ILE A 127 -4.22 -0.26 -12.65
CA ILE A 127 -4.83 -0.40 -13.99
C ILE A 127 -5.74 0.79 -14.29
N ALA A 128 -6.64 1.14 -13.36
CA ALA A 128 -7.58 2.24 -13.55
C ALA A 128 -6.85 3.57 -13.81
N ALA A 129 -5.80 3.87 -13.05
CA ALA A 129 -4.98 5.06 -13.23
C ALA A 129 -4.30 5.07 -14.61
N ALA A 130 -3.68 3.95 -14.99
CA ALA A 130 -2.97 3.83 -16.25
C ALA A 130 -3.90 3.94 -17.48
N LEU A 131 -5.13 3.39 -17.40
CA LEU A 131 -6.14 3.52 -18.46
C LEU A 131 -6.59 4.98 -18.63
N ILE A 132 -6.74 5.73 -17.54
CA ILE A 132 -7.04 7.16 -17.61
C ILE A 132 -5.85 7.93 -18.22
N CYS A 133 -4.63 7.64 -17.81
CA CYS A 133 -3.44 8.24 -18.42
C CYS A 133 -3.31 7.88 -19.92
N LEU A 134 -3.67 6.66 -20.30
CA LEU A 134 -3.72 6.24 -21.70
C LEU A 134 -4.69 7.09 -22.51
N SER A 135 -5.88 7.34 -21.97
CA SER A 135 -6.90 8.19 -22.59
C SER A 135 -6.48 9.66 -22.70
N LEU A 136 -5.80 10.19 -21.66
CA LEU A 136 -5.39 11.60 -21.61
C LEU A 136 -4.13 11.89 -22.45
N PHE A 137 -3.15 11.00 -22.43
CA PHE A 137 -1.79 11.27 -22.93
C PHE A 137 -1.34 10.35 -24.06
N GLY A 138 -2.09 9.30 -24.34
CA GLY A 138 -1.77 8.32 -25.38
C GLY A 138 -0.75 7.25 -24.92
N ARG A 139 -0.61 6.22 -25.77
CA ARG A 139 0.16 5.01 -25.47
C ARG A 139 1.64 5.27 -25.22
N GLY A 140 2.27 6.17 -25.99
CA GLY A 140 3.70 6.48 -25.85
C GLY A 140 4.05 7.01 -24.47
N VAL A 141 3.21 7.86 -23.88
CA VAL A 141 3.42 8.40 -22.51
C VAL A 141 3.27 7.32 -21.45
N VAL A 142 2.30 6.41 -21.62
CA VAL A 142 2.12 5.31 -20.65
C VAL A 142 3.30 4.33 -20.71
N ILE A 143 3.84 4.03 -21.88
CA ILE A 143 5.06 3.23 -22.04
C ILE A 143 6.26 3.92 -21.38
N ALA A 144 6.47 5.21 -21.64
CA ALA A 144 7.54 5.99 -21.00
C ALA A 144 7.40 6.05 -19.49
N GLY A 145 6.15 6.09 -18.99
CA GLY A 145 5.81 6.05 -17.56
C GLY A 145 5.93 4.66 -16.91
N THR A 146 6.12 3.60 -17.72
CA THR A 146 6.35 2.23 -17.22
C THR A 146 7.84 2.07 -16.88
N PRO A 147 8.20 1.61 -15.69
CA PRO A 147 9.59 1.31 -15.34
C PRO A 147 10.23 0.36 -16.32
N GLN A 148 11.45 0.68 -16.71
CA GLN A 148 12.25 -0.09 -17.68
C GLN A 148 13.70 -0.12 -17.22
N LEU A 149 14.40 -1.21 -17.57
CA LEU A 149 15.85 -1.31 -17.34
C LEU A 149 16.61 -0.37 -18.29
N ALA A 150 17.65 0.28 -17.79
CA ALA A 150 18.62 0.96 -18.64
C ALA A 150 19.26 -0.01 -19.62
N ILE A 151 19.62 0.48 -20.81
CA ILE A 151 20.10 -0.35 -21.92
C ILE A 151 21.28 -1.26 -21.53
N ASN A 152 22.15 -0.80 -20.64
CA ASN A 152 23.35 -1.53 -20.22
C ASN A 152 23.16 -2.32 -18.91
N LEU A 153 21.93 -2.42 -18.41
CA LEU A 153 21.63 -3.12 -17.16
C LEU A 153 21.03 -4.50 -17.47
N THR A 154 21.65 -5.54 -16.92
CA THR A 154 21.10 -6.90 -17.00
C THR A 154 19.89 -7.05 -16.08
N ALA A 155 19.00 -7.98 -16.39
CA ALA A 155 17.85 -8.29 -15.54
C ALA A 155 18.25 -8.69 -14.10
N ALA A 156 19.37 -9.40 -13.94
CA ALA A 156 19.89 -9.76 -12.62
C ALA A 156 20.30 -8.52 -11.80
N GLN A 157 20.95 -7.55 -12.44
CA GLN A 157 21.27 -6.27 -11.82
C GLN A 157 20.02 -5.46 -11.50
N GLY A 158 19.02 -5.48 -12.41
CA GLY A 158 17.72 -4.85 -12.17
C GLY A 158 17.00 -5.45 -10.96
N ILE A 159 16.97 -6.78 -10.84
CA ILE A 159 16.41 -7.47 -9.66
C ILE A 159 17.15 -7.05 -8.38
N LEU A 160 18.49 -6.97 -8.42
CA LEU A 160 19.28 -6.55 -7.27
C LEU A 160 18.97 -5.11 -6.86
N VAL A 161 18.92 -4.17 -7.81
CA VAL A 161 18.59 -2.75 -7.54
C VAL A 161 17.20 -2.64 -6.95
N GLU A 162 16.17 -3.18 -7.62
CA GLU A 162 14.79 -3.15 -7.14
C GLU A 162 14.63 -3.81 -5.77
N GLY A 163 15.39 -4.90 -5.52
CA GLY A 163 15.42 -5.60 -4.24
C GLY A 163 15.97 -4.72 -3.11
N ILE A 164 17.10 -4.04 -3.34
CA ILE A 164 17.72 -3.14 -2.34
C ILE A 164 16.81 -1.95 -2.04
N LEU A 165 16.29 -1.29 -3.07
CA LEU A 165 15.40 -0.14 -2.89
C LEU A 165 14.12 -0.54 -2.14
N THR A 166 13.53 -1.68 -2.49
CA THR A 166 12.34 -2.17 -1.78
C THR A 166 12.65 -2.61 -0.35
N PHE A 167 13.86 -3.13 -0.09
CA PHE A 167 14.31 -3.41 1.27
C PHE A 167 14.33 -2.12 2.11
N PHE A 168 14.91 -1.03 1.60
CA PHE A 168 14.90 0.27 2.30
C PHE A 168 13.48 0.76 2.56
N LEU A 169 12.64 0.71 1.55
CA LEU A 169 11.24 1.10 1.68
C LEU A 169 10.52 0.33 2.78
N VAL A 170 10.60 -1.01 2.77
CA VAL A 170 9.90 -1.87 3.73
C VAL A 170 10.50 -1.75 5.13
N PHE A 171 11.80 -1.56 5.24
CA PHE A 171 12.46 -1.27 6.52
C PHE A 171 11.93 0.01 7.15
N VAL A 172 11.80 1.10 6.37
CA VAL A 172 11.23 2.38 6.83
C VAL A 172 9.75 2.24 7.17
N VAL A 173 8.97 1.48 6.37
CA VAL A 173 7.56 1.18 6.69
C VAL A 173 7.45 0.52 8.07
N HIS A 174 8.25 -0.49 8.37
CA HIS A 174 8.23 -1.13 9.68
C HIS A 174 8.63 -0.16 10.79
N GLY A 175 9.69 0.63 10.59
CA GLY A 175 10.20 1.56 11.59
C GLY A 175 9.27 2.72 11.91
N THR A 176 8.43 3.13 10.96
CA THR A 176 7.64 4.37 11.11
C THR A 176 6.13 4.18 11.10
N ALA A 177 5.64 3.11 10.48
CA ALA A 177 4.21 2.82 10.42
C ALA A 177 3.79 1.67 11.35
N VAL A 178 4.66 0.69 11.57
CA VAL A 178 4.37 -0.50 12.40
C VAL A 178 4.88 -0.32 13.82
N ASP A 179 6.17 -0.03 14.00
CA ASP A 179 6.78 0.14 15.31
C ASP A 179 6.17 1.35 16.05
N PRO A 180 5.56 1.15 17.24
CA PRO A 180 4.96 2.23 18.00
C PRO A 180 5.92 3.37 18.34
N ARG A 181 7.22 3.10 18.42
CA ARG A 181 8.26 4.07 18.76
C ARG A 181 8.51 5.08 17.64
N GLY A 182 8.28 4.67 16.37
CA GLY A 182 8.51 5.50 15.18
C GLY A 182 7.26 6.20 14.65
N ARG A 183 6.08 5.96 15.23
CA ARG A 183 4.81 6.53 14.77
C ARG A 183 4.80 8.05 14.92
N GLY A 184 4.38 8.75 13.90
CA GLY A 184 4.26 10.21 13.88
C GLY A 184 4.71 10.82 12.56
N LEU A 185 5.69 10.22 11.89
CA LEU A 185 6.22 10.70 10.62
C LEU A 185 6.07 9.68 9.48
N ALA A 186 5.28 8.63 9.68
CA ALA A 186 5.22 7.48 8.78
C ALA A 186 5.04 7.89 7.30
N GLY A 187 3.99 8.66 6.98
CA GLY A 187 3.75 9.07 5.60
C GLY A 187 4.92 9.87 5.02
N PHE A 188 5.47 10.82 5.78
CA PHE A 188 6.60 11.62 5.33
C PHE A 188 7.86 10.76 5.12
N ALA A 189 8.22 9.93 6.09
CA ALA A 189 9.42 9.09 5.99
C ALA A 189 9.33 8.08 4.83
N ILE A 190 8.17 7.44 4.64
CA ILE A 190 7.94 6.50 3.55
C ILE A 190 8.01 7.24 2.20
N GLY A 191 7.38 8.41 2.08
CA GLY A 191 7.45 9.23 0.87
C GLY A 191 8.85 9.75 0.57
N ALA A 192 9.60 10.17 1.60
CA ALA A 192 11.01 10.55 1.45
C ALA A 192 11.87 9.39 0.95
N THR A 193 11.65 8.17 1.45
CA THR A 193 12.33 6.96 0.96
C THR A 193 12.05 6.74 -0.53
N ILE A 194 10.79 6.83 -0.96
CA ILE A 194 10.45 6.75 -2.40
C ILE A 194 11.20 7.83 -3.21
N THR A 195 11.30 9.05 -2.69
CA THR A 195 12.06 10.12 -3.35
C THR A 195 13.53 9.75 -3.49
N LEU A 196 14.17 9.31 -2.41
CA LEU A 196 15.58 8.90 -2.41
C LEU A 196 15.85 7.74 -3.38
N ASP A 197 14.98 6.74 -3.35
CA ASP A 197 15.07 5.55 -4.18
C ASP A 197 14.93 5.88 -5.68
N ILE A 198 14.04 6.82 -6.04
CA ILE A 198 13.89 7.26 -7.43
C ILE A 198 15.07 8.12 -7.87
N LEU A 199 15.62 8.96 -7.01
CA LEU A 199 16.82 9.74 -7.34
C LEU A 199 18.01 8.85 -7.68
N PHE A 200 18.16 7.71 -7.00
CA PHE A 200 19.22 6.73 -7.29
C PHE A 200 18.84 5.78 -8.42
N GLY A 201 17.73 5.10 -8.29
CA GLY A 201 17.36 3.96 -9.15
C GLY A 201 16.55 4.34 -10.38
N GLY A 202 16.02 5.58 -10.44
CA GLY A 202 15.22 6.03 -11.56
C GLY A 202 15.92 5.87 -12.91
N PRO A 203 17.18 6.34 -13.08
CA PRO A 203 17.94 6.16 -14.29
C PRO A 203 18.38 4.71 -14.58
N LEU A 204 18.32 3.81 -13.60
CA LEU A 204 18.77 2.41 -13.72
C LEU A 204 17.63 1.46 -14.06
N THR A 205 16.55 1.52 -13.30
CA THR A 205 15.42 0.57 -13.40
C THR A 205 14.06 1.27 -13.50
N GLY A 206 14.02 2.59 -13.37
CA GLY A 206 12.78 3.31 -13.14
C GLY A 206 12.35 3.32 -11.66
N ALA A 207 13.10 2.67 -10.76
CA ALA A 207 12.88 2.59 -9.31
C ALA A 207 11.41 2.32 -8.98
N ALA A 208 10.92 1.15 -9.37
CA ALA A 208 9.51 0.82 -9.21
C ALA A 208 9.16 0.48 -7.76
N MET A 209 9.93 -0.44 -7.14
CA MET A 209 9.72 -0.95 -5.77
C MET A 209 8.29 -1.46 -5.51
N ASN A 210 7.45 -1.46 -6.54
CA ASN A 210 6.01 -1.66 -6.42
C ASN A 210 5.47 -2.41 -7.66
N PRO A 211 5.12 -3.68 -7.55
CA PRO A 211 4.55 -4.44 -8.65
C PRO A 211 3.31 -3.80 -9.30
N ALA A 212 2.42 -3.18 -8.51
CA ALA A 212 1.22 -2.54 -9.04
C ALA A 212 1.55 -1.29 -9.88
N ARG A 213 2.65 -0.57 -9.55
CA ARG A 213 3.12 0.59 -10.32
C ARG A 213 3.60 0.20 -11.73
N VAL A 214 4.09 -1.02 -11.89
CA VAL A 214 4.52 -1.51 -13.21
C VAL A 214 3.39 -2.24 -13.92
N PHE A 215 2.61 -3.03 -13.19
CA PHE A 215 1.54 -3.85 -13.74
C PHE A 215 0.44 -3.02 -14.40
N GLY A 216 -0.02 -1.93 -13.76
CA GLY A 216 -1.07 -1.08 -14.31
C GLY A 216 -0.74 -0.52 -15.70
N PRO A 217 0.38 0.20 -15.86
CA PRO A 217 0.83 0.69 -17.15
C PRO A 217 1.12 -0.42 -18.16
N ALA A 218 1.70 -1.56 -17.73
CA ALA A 218 1.95 -2.69 -18.60
C ALA A 218 0.66 -3.25 -19.21
N VAL A 219 -0.40 -3.39 -18.43
CA VAL A 219 -1.73 -3.79 -18.90
C VAL A 219 -2.29 -2.76 -19.87
N ALA A 220 -2.29 -1.47 -19.49
CA ALA A 220 -2.92 -0.41 -20.26
C ALA A 220 -2.24 -0.19 -21.63
N ALA A 221 -0.91 -0.25 -21.68
CA ALA A 221 -0.13 -0.04 -22.89
C ALA A 221 0.23 -1.33 -23.62
N ASN A 222 -0.11 -2.50 -23.10
CA ASN A 222 0.37 -3.80 -23.57
C ASN A 222 1.89 -3.80 -23.78
N PHE A 223 2.62 -3.50 -22.67
CA PHE A 223 4.08 -3.41 -22.65
C PHE A 223 4.65 -4.20 -21.47
N TRP A 224 5.30 -5.35 -21.74
CA TRP A 224 5.69 -6.36 -20.75
C TRP A 224 7.20 -6.63 -20.69
N HIS A 225 8.02 -5.75 -21.26
CA HIS A 225 9.48 -5.96 -21.30
C HIS A 225 10.04 -6.03 -19.88
N ASP A 226 10.82 -7.07 -19.57
CA ASP A 226 11.44 -7.35 -18.27
C ASP A 226 10.50 -7.24 -17.04
N HIS A 227 9.20 -7.42 -17.28
CA HIS A 227 8.17 -7.19 -16.26
C HIS A 227 8.39 -8.01 -14.97
N TYR A 228 8.94 -9.23 -15.09
CA TYR A 228 9.24 -10.10 -13.96
C TYR A 228 10.27 -9.53 -12.98
N VAL A 229 11.18 -8.66 -13.42
CA VAL A 229 12.19 -7.98 -12.60
C VAL A 229 11.49 -7.21 -11.47
N TYR A 230 10.39 -6.55 -11.80
CA TYR A 230 9.60 -5.71 -10.92
C TYR A 230 8.63 -6.46 -9.99
N TRP A 231 8.65 -7.78 -10.07
CA TRP A 231 8.02 -8.67 -9.10
C TRP A 231 9.08 -9.33 -8.22
N VAL A 232 10.07 -9.97 -8.85
CA VAL A 232 11.10 -10.74 -8.13
C VAL A 232 11.90 -9.83 -7.20
N GLY A 233 12.47 -8.73 -7.72
CA GLY A 233 13.27 -7.79 -6.93
C GLY A 233 12.49 -7.23 -5.74
N PRO A 234 11.33 -6.57 -5.98
CA PRO A 234 10.53 -6.00 -4.90
C PRO A 234 10.03 -7.02 -3.87
N PHE A 235 9.60 -8.22 -4.28
CA PHE A 235 9.18 -9.24 -3.30
C PHE A 235 10.35 -9.75 -2.45
N VAL A 236 11.51 -9.99 -3.03
CA VAL A 236 12.71 -10.40 -2.28
C VAL A 236 13.13 -9.29 -1.31
N GLY A 237 13.24 -8.05 -1.79
CA GLY A 237 13.59 -6.90 -0.95
C GLY A 237 12.58 -6.65 0.16
N GLY A 238 11.29 -6.72 -0.15
CA GLY A 238 10.22 -6.57 0.82
C GLY A 238 10.22 -7.64 1.89
N ALA A 239 10.40 -8.91 1.52
CA ALA A 239 10.51 -10.01 2.46
C ALA A 239 11.72 -9.84 3.40
N LEU A 240 12.88 -9.50 2.85
CA LEU A 240 14.10 -9.26 3.63
C LEU A 240 13.93 -8.07 4.60
N GLY A 241 13.32 -6.95 4.13
CA GLY A 241 13.07 -5.78 4.97
C GLY A 241 12.15 -6.10 6.15
N GLY A 242 11.05 -6.82 5.90
CA GLY A 242 10.12 -7.26 6.95
C GLY A 242 10.77 -8.25 7.93
N PHE A 243 11.51 -9.21 7.42
CA PHE A 243 12.19 -10.22 8.24
C PHE A 243 13.28 -9.60 9.12
N VAL A 244 14.16 -8.78 8.55
CA VAL A 244 15.27 -8.12 9.27
C VAL A 244 14.71 -7.22 10.36
N TYR A 245 13.70 -6.41 10.06
CA TYR A 245 13.12 -5.53 11.06
C TYR A 245 12.50 -6.31 12.22
N ARG A 246 11.70 -7.32 11.91
CA ARG A 246 11.03 -8.16 12.90
C ARG A 246 12.02 -8.86 13.86
N ILE A 247 13.10 -9.41 13.33
CA ILE A 247 14.01 -10.24 14.15
C ILE A 247 15.01 -9.40 14.93
N PHE A 248 15.59 -8.37 14.29
CA PHE A 248 16.74 -7.67 14.85
C PHE A 248 16.39 -6.30 15.47
N ILE A 249 15.27 -5.70 15.08
CA ILE A 249 14.95 -4.31 15.48
C ILE A 249 13.70 -4.23 16.35
N GLU A 250 12.65 -4.98 16.00
CA GLU A 250 11.37 -4.92 16.71
C GLU A 250 11.52 -5.51 18.12
N ARG A 251 11.29 -4.71 19.16
CA ARG A 251 11.24 -5.20 20.53
C ARG A 251 9.85 -5.80 20.77
N LYS A 252 9.81 -7.07 21.15
CA LYS A 252 8.59 -7.67 21.71
C LYS A 252 8.18 -6.87 22.96
N PRO A 253 6.89 -6.56 23.15
CA PRO A 253 6.43 -6.01 24.41
C PRO A 253 6.92 -6.93 25.54
N MET A 254 7.61 -6.37 26.55
CA MET A 254 7.90 -7.14 27.76
C MET A 254 6.55 -7.51 28.38
N THR A 255 6.23 -8.79 28.40
CA THR A 255 5.16 -9.31 29.23
C THR A 255 5.62 -9.11 30.66
N VAL A 256 5.07 -8.10 31.34
CA VAL A 256 5.18 -8.00 32.81
C VAL A 256 4.40 -9.20 33.34
N THR A 257 5.11 -10.24 33.70
CA THR A 257 4.55 -11.31 34.54
C THR A 257 4.39 -10.70 35.92
N GLU A 258 3.13 -10.43 36.32
CA GLU A 258 2.74 -10.15 37.71
C GLU A 258 3.02 -11.36 38.60
#